data_598dce1add93226190cc1bd62cfb253a
#
_entry.id   598dce1add93226190cc1bd62cfb253a
#
_cell.length_a   1.000
_cell.length_b   1.000
_cell.length_c   1.000
_cell.angle_alpha   90.00
_cell.angle_beta   90.00
_cell.angle_gamma   90.00
#
_symmetry.space_group_name_H-M   'P 1'
#
loop_
_entity.id
_entity.type
_entity.pdbx_description
1 polymer ?
#
loop_
_entity_poly.entity_id
_entity_poly.type
_entity_poly.pdbx_seq_one_letter_code
_entity_poly.pdbx_strand_id
1 'polypeptide(L)'
;MYKRIIILVMDSVGIGHAPDAAKFNDEGSNTLGHIEATAGLIHCPTLRSLGLANIADIKTDETPVMGAYGKMEEVSTGKDTTSGHWEMMGHPVTVPFPTFYDGFPKKLMDTFTKETGYGYLGNEVASGTEIIERLGVEHMKTGKPIVYTSADSVFQIAAHEDVIPLEDLYRMCEITRNKVCVGDYYVGRIIARPFIGKPGHFVRTSNRHDYSRMPEHRMVQQELQAAQIPTVAVGKIGDIYAHVGWDESYPTKSNAHGMNVVPYLLGSSFERGLMMVNLVEFDSLYGHRRNVEGYKRAIEDFDYQLSGLLPLLKDDDLLIITADHGNDPTWHGTDHTREHVPLLAYSPSMKEAIDLGLRHSFGDIGQTVLANFGLSPYAVGTSFLKDIMK
;
A
#
# COMPACT_ATOMS: atom_id res chain seq x y z
N MET A 1 -3.03 -11.09 -25.97
CA MET A 1 -3.52 -11.32 -24.59
C MET A 1 -2.40 -11.92 -23.78
N TYR A 2 -2.08 -11.31 -22.65
CA TYR A 2 -1.00 -11.75 -21.77
C TYR A 2 -1.47 -12.90 -20.90
N LYS A 3 -0.61 -13.89 -20.67
CA LYS A 3 -0.88 -14.99 -19.74
C LYS A 3 -0.70 -14.55 -18.30
N ARG A 4 0.38 -13.81 -18.03
CA ARG A 4 0.72 -13.34 -16.69
C ARG A 4 0.75 -11.82 -16.67
N ILE A 5 0.12 -11.23 -15.69
CA ILE A 5 0.24 -9.80 -15.39
C ILE A 5 0.90 -9.68 -14.02
N ILE A 6 2.00 -8.94 -13.97
CA ILE A 6 2.77 -8.67 -12.75
C ILE A 6 2.69 -7.18 -12.46
N ILE A 7 2.17 -6.79 -11.31
CA ILE A 7 2.09 -5.39 -10.86
C ILE A 7 3.07 -5.20 -9.71
N LEU A 8 4.07 -4.34 -9.91
CA LEU A 8 5.00 -3.92 -8.86
C LEU A 8 4.60 -2.53 -8.37
N VAL A 9 4.21 -2.43 -7.12
CA VAL A 9 3.87 -1.16 -6.48
C VAL A 9 5.07 -0.69 -5.66
N MET A 10 5.71 0.38 -6.13
CA MET A 10 6.73 1.12 -5.38
C MET A 10 6.01 2.04 -4.39
N ASP A 11 5.68 1.51 -3.21
CA ASP A 11 4.86 2.20 -2.19
C ASP A 11 5.36 3.62 -1.94
N SER A 12 4.51 4.62 -2.20
CA SER A 12 4.77 6.05 -2.03
C SER A 12 5.68 6.74 -3.05
N VAL A 13 6.05 6.13 -4.17
CA VAL A 13 6.92 6.79 -5.17
C VAL A 13 6.12 7.71 -6.09
N GLY A 14 5.75 8.88 -5.60
CA GLY A 14 5.08 9.94 -6.37
C GLY A 14 6.00 10.65 -7.37
N ILE A 15 5.39 11.32 -8.35
CA ILE A 15 6.08 12.02 -9.46
C ILE A 15 5.59 13.45 -9.68
N GLY A 16 5.26 14.15 -8.59
CA GLY A 16 4.81 15.54 -8.59
C GLY A 16 3.34 15.68 -8.22
N HIS A 17 3.01 16.81 -7.60
CA HIS A 17 1.70 17.07 -7.01
C HIS A 17 0.54 16.87 -8.00
N ALA A 18 -0.53 16.27 -7.52
CA ALA A 18 -1.77 16.10 -8.26
C ALA A 18 -2.57 17.42 -8.35
N PRO A 19 -3.51 17.58 -9.30
CA PRO A 19 -4.29 18.81 -9.45
C PRO A 19 -5.07 19.22 -8.21
N ASP A 20 -5.43 18.28 -7.35
CA ASP A 20 -6.17 18.52 -6.11
C ASP A 20 -5.29 18.55 -4.84
N ALA A 21 -3.98 18.56 -5.00
CA ALA A 21 -3.00 18.56 -3.90
C ALA A 21 -3.19 19.72 -2.91
N ALA A 22 -3.69 20.88 -3.37
CA ALA A 22 -4.00 22.01 -2.51
C ALA A 22 -5.02 21.67 -1.41
N LYS A 23 -5.93 20.73 -1.63
CA LYS A 23 -6.90 20.25 -0.63
C LYS A 23 -6.24 19.52 0.53
N PHE A 24 -5.02 19.01 0.30
CA PHE A 24 -4.24 18.24 1.27
C PHE A 24 -3.05 19.05 1.81
N ASN A 25 -2.90 20.31 1.40
CA ASN A 25 -1.72 21.14 1.69
C ASN A 25 -0.42 20.54 1.11
N ASP A 26 -0.53 19.88 -0.03
CA ASP A 26 0.56 19.16 -0.70
C ASP A 26 0.95 19.81 -2.06
N GLU A 27 0.45 21.02 -2.35
CA GLU A 27 0.81 21.74 -3.57
C GLU A 27 2.32 22.05 -3.61
N GLY A 28 2.99 21.54 -4.61
CA GLY A 28 4.44 21.62 -4.76
C GLY A 28 5.18 20.36 -4.34
N SER A 29 4.54 19.35 -3.74
CA SER A 29 5.19 18.08 -3.44
C SER A 29 5.65 17.36 -4.71
N ASN A 30 6.79 16.67 -4.63
CA ASN A 30 7.37 15.93 -5.75
C ASN A 30 8.38 14.91 -5.24
N THR A 31 7.92 13.73 -4.89
CA THR A 31 8.75 12.71 -4.25
C THR A 31 10.03 12.43 -5.05
N LEU A 32 9.93 11.99 -6.30
CA LEU A 32 11.12 11.68 -7.11
C LEU A 32 11.96 12.90 -7.43
N GLY A 33 11.34 14.00 -7.87
CA GLY A 33 12.06 15.21 -8.25
C GLY A 33 12.83 15.81 -7.08
N HIS A 34 12.24 15.86 -5.89
CA HIS A 34 12.89 16.39 -4.71
C HIS A 34 13.99 15.47 -4.14
N ILE A 35 13.83 14.15 -4.27
CA ILE A 35 14.91 13.20 -3.93
C ILE A 35 16.12 13.48 -4.81
N GLU A 36 15.94 13.59 -6.14
CA GLU A 36 17.05 13.85 -7.05
C GLU A 36 17.66 15.24 -6.85
N ALA A 37 16.85 16.27 -6.63
CA ALA A 37 17.31 17.62 -6.36
C ALA A 37 18.12 17.72 -5.06
N THR A 38 17.79 16.94 -4.04
CA THR A 38 18.40 16.99 -2.72
C THR A 38 19.61 16.07 -2.60
N ALA A 39 19.48 14.80 -3.03
CA ALA A 39 20.50 13.76 -2.88
C ALA A 39 21.35 13.53 -4.14
N GLY A 40 21.13 14.33 -5.20
CA GLY A 40 21.80 14.17 -6.49
C GLY A 40 21.21 13.07 -7.36
N LEU A 41 21.75 12.93 -8.56
CA LEU A 41 21.26 12.04 -9.61
C LEU A 41 20.86 10.65 -9.09
N ILE A 42 19.64 10.23 -9.39
CA ILE A 42 19.16 8.87 -9.13
C ILE A 42 19.64 7.97 -10.27
N HIS A 43 20.48 6.99 -9.96
CA HIS A 43 21.00 6.05 -10.94
C HIS A 43 19.99 4.91 -11.16
N CYS A 44 19.04 5.11 -12.08
CA CYS A 44 17.97 4.15 -12.40
C CYS A 44 17.82 3.91 -13.91
N PRO A 45 18.85 3.35 -14.59
CA PRO A 45 18.83 3.18 -16.05
C PRO A 45 17.72 2.27 -16.54
N THR A 46 17.33 1.26 -15.77
CA THR A 46 16.26 0.34 -16.15
C THR A 46 14.89 1.04 -16.13
N LEU A 47 14.55 1.77 -15.07
CA LEU A 47 13.33 2.57 -15.00
C LEU A 47 13.30 3.68 -16.07
N ARG A 48 14.45 4.28 -16.40
CA ARG A 48 14.57 5.25 -17.49
C ARG A 48 14.28 4.60 -18.83
N SER A 49 14.79 3.38 -19.08
CA SER A 49 14.48 2.63 -20.29
C SER A 49 13.01 2.23 -20.41
N LEU A 50 12.26 2.24 -19.32
CA LEU A 50 10.81 2.05 -19.30
C LEU A 50 10.02 3.37 -19.39
N GLY A 51 10.70 4.53 -19.47
CA GLY A 51 10.09 5.83 -19.69
C GLY A 51 9.86 6.68 -18.44
N LEU A 52 10.41 6.32 -17.27
CA LEU A 52 10.20 7.07 -16.02
C LEU A 52 10.61 8.54 -16.16
N ALA A 53 11.74 8.83 -16.81
CA ALA A 53 12.21 10.20 -16.99
C ALA A 53 11.37 11.05 -17.97
N ASN A 54 10.44 10.41 -18.70
CA ASN A 54 9.51 11.12 -19.59
C ASN A 54 8.29 11.67 -18.81
N ILE A 55 8.05 11.16 -17.61
CA ILE A 55 6.86 11.47 -16.80
C ILE A 55 7.18 12.04 -15.43
N ALA A 56 8.38 11.86 -14.91
CA ALA A 56 8.84 12.40 -13.64
C ALA A 56 9.81 13.58 -13.86
N ASP A 57 9.84 14.50 -12.91
CA ASP A 57 10.78 15.64 -12.92
C ASP A 57 12.15 15.19 -12.40
N ILE A 58 12.79 14.31 -13.14
CA ILE A 58 14.15 13.84 -12.92
C ILE A 58 14.99 14.05 -14.18
N LYS A 59 16.31 14.07 -14.04
CA LYS A 59 17.20 14.30 -15.17
C LYS A 59 16.99 13.26 -16.27
N THR A 60 16.74 13.74 -17.47
CA THR A 60 16.66 12.89 -18.67
C THR A 60 18.06 12.49 -19.15
N ASP A 61 18.16 11.37 -19.83
CA ASP A 61 19.33 10.91 -20.54
C ASP A 61 18.93 10.40 -21.96
N GLU A 62 19.88 9.90 -22.72
CA GLU A 62 19.64 9.40 -24.09
C GLU A 62 19.21 7.92 -24.09
N THR A 63 18.79 7.34 -22.95
CA THR A 63 18.38 5.94 -22.89
C THR A 63 17.13 5.71 -23.75
N PRO A 64 17.18 4.79 -24.74
CA PRO A 64 16.01 4.46 -25.55
C PRO A 64 14.89 3.87 -24.68
N VAL A 65 13.67 4.35 -24.89
CA VAL A 65 12.49 3.84 -24.15
C VAL A 65 11.97 2.58 -24.86
N MET A 66 11.72 1.54 -24.08
CA MET A 66 11.28 0.20 -24.57
C MET A 66 9.85 -0.15 -24.16
N GLY A 67 9.19 0.65 -23.37
CA GLY A 67 7.89 0.33 -22.77
C GLY A 67 6.82 1.38 -23.02
N ALA A 68 5.69 1.19 -22.40
CA ALA A 68 4.64 2.19 -22.34
C ALA A 68 4.72 2.96 -21.02
N TYR A 69 4.53 4.27 -21.06
CA TYR A 69 4.66 5.14 -19.90
C TYR A 69 3.55 6.19 -19.86
N GLY A 70 3.15 6.59 -18.67
CA GLY A 70 2.16 7.64 -18.40
C GLY A 70 2.11 8.01 -16.94
N LYS A 71 1.27 9.00 -16.61
CA LYS A 71 0.97 9.43 -15.24
C LYS A 71 -0.44 9.03 -14.87
N MET A 72 -0.69 8.74 -13.60
CA MET A 72 -2.05 8.50 -13.12
C MET A 72 -2.42 9.47 -12.01
N GLU A 73 -3.68 9.91 -12.03
CA GLU A 73 -4.34 10.67 -10.97
C GLU A 73 -5.16 9.74 -10.10
N GLU A 74 -5.17 9.99 -8.80
CA GLU A 74 -6.04 9.29 -7.86
C GLU A 74 -7.40 9.97 -7.77
N VAL A 75 -8.50 9.23 -7.92
CA VAL A 75 -9.87 9.74 -7.70
C VAL A 75 -10.37 9.49 -6.28
N SER A 76 -9.75 8.58 -5.55
CA SER A 76 -10.04 8.38 -4.12
C SER A 76 -9.81 9.65 -3.33
N THR A 77 -10.61 9.84 -2.28
CA THR A 77 -10.55 11.04 -1.41
C THR A 77 -9.45 10.95 -0.35
N GLY A 78 -8.79 9.79 -0.23
CA GLY A 78 -7.60 9.58 0.60
C GLY A 78 -6.31 9.79 -0.16
N LYS A 79 -5.19 9.70 0.53
CA LYS A 79 -3.84 9.65 -0.03
C LYS A 79 -3.02 8.59 0.71
N ASP A 80 -3.67 7.53 1.10
CA ASP A 80 -3.11 6.44 1.91
C ASP A 80 -2.99 5.15 1.09
N THR A 81 -2.14 4.24 1.56
CA THR A 81 -1.86 2.95 0.91
C THR A 81 -3.13 2.17 0.55
N THR A 82 -4.12 2.14 1.45
CA THR A 82 -5.37 1.41 1.20
C THR A 82 -6.17 2.03 0.08
N SER A 83 -6.34 3.36 0.09
CA SER A 83 -7.09 4.10 -0.92
C SER A 83 -6.51 3.91 -2.31
N GLY A 84 -5.19 4.07 -2.48
CA GLY A 84 -4.52 3.89 -3.77
C GLY A 84 -4.61 2.46 -4.28
N HIS A 85 -4.30 1.47 -3.44
CA HIS A 85 -4.37 0.05 -3.84
C HIS A 85 -5.79 -0.39 -4.20
N TRP A 86 -6.81 0.00 -3.42
CA TRP A 86 -8.19 -0.38 -3.71
C TRP A 86 -8.68 0.24 -5.01
N GLU A 87 -8.30 1.49 -5.29
CA GLU A 87 -8.64 2.13 -6.55
C GLU A 87 -8.01 1.41 -7.74
N MET A 88 -6.74 0.96 -7.65
CA MET A 88 -6.11 0.14 -8.69
C MET A 88 -6.93 -1.10 -9.03
N MET A 89 -7.60 -1.70 -8.05
CA MET A 89 -8.44 -2.88 -8.23
C MET A 89 -9.93 -2.55 -8.39
N GLY A 90 -10.25 -1.31 -8.81
CA GLY A 90 -11.60 -0.90 -9.22
C GLY A 90 -12.52 -0.43 -8.11
N HIS A 91 -11.99 -0.16 -6.91
CA HIS A 91 -12.77 0.33 -5.76
C HIS A 91 -12.21 1.66 -5.23
N PRO A 92 -12.52 2.81 -5.86
CA PRO A 92 -12.12 4.10 -5.34
C PRO A 92 -12.81 4.39 -4.00
N VAL A 93 -12.04 4.89 -3.05
CA VAL A 93 -12.54 5.28 -1.73
C VAL A 93 -13.10 6.71 -1.83
N THR A 94 -14.41 6.84 -1.98
CA THR A 94 -15.08 8.14 -2.15
C THR A 94 -15.43 8.84 -0.84
N VAL A 95 -15.43 8.10 0.28
CA VAL A 95 -15.63 8.62 1.63
C VAL A 95 -14.35 8.35 2.43
N PRO A 96 -13.65 9.40 2.91
CA PRO A 96 -12.42 9.22 3.69
C PRO A 96 -12.66 8.33 4.89
N PHE A 97 -11.66 7.52 5.24
CA PHE A 97 -11.70 6.77 6.49
C PHE A 97 -11.71 7.73 7.68
N PRO A 98 -12.59 7.53 8.68
CA PRO A 98 -12.67 8.43 9.81
C PRO A 98 -11.39 8.41 10.65
N THR A 99 -10.95 9.59 11.08
CA THR A 99 -9.82 9.79 12.01
C THR A 99 -10.31 10.44 13.29
N PHE A 100 -9.61 10.21 14.40
CA PHE A 100 -10.06 10.61 15.74
C PHE A 100 -8.92 11.30 16.51
N TYR A 101 -8.65 12.56 16.18
CA TYR A 101 -7.53 13.33 16.75
C TYR A 101 -7.67 13.63 18.25
N ASP A 102 -8.88 13.57 18.81
CA ASP A 102 -9.16 13.78 20.25
C ASP A 102 -9.47 12.45 20.98
N GLY A 103 -9.14 11.31 20.36
CA GLY A 103 -9.59 10.00 20.82
C GLY A 103 -11.00 9.66 20.36
N PHE A 104 -11.43 8.44 20.63
CA PHE A 104 -12.73 7.93 20.15
C PHE A 104 -13.88 8.49 20.97
N PRO A 105 -15.03 8.79 20.34
CA PRO A 105 -16.20 9.29 21.04
C PRO A 105 -16.68 8.33 22.15
N LYS A 106 -17.20 8.89 23.25
CA LYS A 106 -17.70 8.10 24.38
C LYS A 106 -18.66 6.99 23.96
N LYS A 107 -19.58 7.27 23.04
CA LYS A 107 -20.54 6.28 22.51
C LYS A 107 -19.84 5.04 21.91
N LEU A 108 -18.76 5.25 21.16
CA LEU A 108 -17.98 4.15 20.58
C LEU A 108 -17.29 3.35 21.68
N MET A 109 -16.68 4.01 22.66
CA MET A 109 -15.98 3.35 23.76
C MET A 109 -16.93 2.63 24.73
N ASP A 110 -18.14 3.15 24.94
CA ASP A 110 -19.20 2.44 25.68
C ASP A 110 -19.61 1.15 24.93
N THR A 111 -19.70 1.22 23.59
CA THR A 111 -19.97 0.03 22.76
C THR A 111 -18.81 -0.96 22.84
N PHE A 112 -17.56 -0.49 22.78
CA PHE A 112 -16.37 -1.33 22.95
C PHE A 112 -16.44 -2.10 24.28
N THR A 113 -16.68 -1.41 25.39
CA THR A 113 -16.76 -2.03 26.72
C THR A 113 -17.90 -3.06 26.78
N LYS A 114 -19.05 -2.72 26.24
CA LYS A 114 -20.22 -3.62 26.22
C LYS A 114 -19.97 -4.89 25.42
N GLU A 115 -19.45 -4.74 24.21
CA GLU A 115 -19.33 -5.88 23.26
C GLU A 115 -18.12 -6.76 23.58
N THR A 116 -17.01 -6.18 24.05
CA THR A 116 -15.79 -6.93 24.42
C THR A 116 -15.83 -7.49 25.83
N GLY A 117 -16.58 -6.86 26.74
CA GLY A 117 -16.57 -7.17 28.16
C GLY A 117 -15.37 -6.57 28.91
N TYR A 118 -14.49 -5.81 28.25
CA TYR A 118 -13.34 -5.16 28.85
C TYR A 118 -13.55 -3.66 29.00
N GLY A 119 -13.15 -3.09 30.15
CA GLY A 119 -12.88 -1.67 30.23
C GLY A 119 -11.62 -1.33 29.43
N TYR A 120 -11.22 -0.08 29.39
CA TYR A 120 -10.02 0.35 28.65
C TYR A 120 -9.21 1.38 29.45
N LEU A 121 -7.95 1.56 29.04
CA LEU A 121 -7.05 2.65 29.43
C LEU A 121 -6.70 3.47 28.18
N GLY A 122 -6.31 4.73 28.36
CA GLY A 122 -5.94 5.62 27.25
C GLY A 122 -7.17 6.21 26.55
N ASN A 123 -7.37 5.90 25.28
CA ASN A 123 -8.32 6.52 24.34
C ASN A 123 -7.85 7.91 23.90
N GLU A 124 -6.66 7.98 23.36
CA GLU A 124 -6.00 9.20 22.92
C GLU A 124 -5.13 8.94 21.68
N VAL A 125 -4.67 10.02 21.05
CA VAL A 125 -3.64 9.95 20.01
C VAL A 125 -2.28 9.78 20.68
N ALA A 126 -1.57 8.71 20.36
CA ALA A 126 -0.27 8.43 20.95
C ALA A 126 0.64 7.56 20.07
N SER A 127 1.95 7.64 20.31
CA SER A 127 2.90 6.64 19.85
C SER A 127 2.70 5.34 20.64
N GLY A 128 2.62 4.21 19.94
CA GLY A 128 2.42 2.91 20.60
C GLY A 128 3.53 2.52 21.58
N THR A 129 4.75 2.98 21.38
CA THR A 129 5.87 2.75 22.32
C THR A 129 5.70 3.60 23.57
N GLU A 130 5.36 4.87 23.42
CA GLU A 130 5.17 5.81 24.52
C GLU A 130 3.98 5.42 25.39
N ILE A 131 2.82 5.14 24.79
CA ILE A 131 1.61 4.85 25.57
C ILE A 131 1.70 3.52 26.32
N ILE A 132 2.36 2.52 25.74
CA ILE A 132 2.62 1.23 26.42
C ILE A 132 3.52 1.43 27.64
N GLU A 133 4.57 2.25 27.51
CA GLU A 133 5.45 2.54 28.64
C GLU A 133 4.73 3.30 29.77
N ARG A 134 3.88 4.25 29.41
CA ARG A 134 3.12 5.08 30.37
C ARG A 134 1.99 4.32 31.07
N LEU A 135 1.23 3.51 30.34
CA LEU A 135 0.03 2.84 30.85
C LEU A 135 0.21 1.34 31.15
N GLY A 136 1.35 0.77 30.78
CA GLY A 136 1.60 -0.67 30.92
C GLY A 136 1.51 -1.18 32.37
N VAL A 137 1.98 -0.39 33.33
CA VAL A 137 1.88 -0.77 34.77
C VAL A 137 0.43 -0.81 35.24
N GLU A 138 -0.39 0.15 34.83
CA GLU A 138 -1.81 0.20 35.16
C GLU A 138 -2.58 -0.93 34.44
N HIS A 139 -2.24 -1.20 33.18
CA HIS A 139 -2.75 -2.35 32.44
C HIS A 139 -2.49 -3.67 33.19
N MET A 140 -1.26 -3.91 33.63
CA MET A 140 -0.91 -5.13 34.36
C MET A 140 -1.67 -5.27 35.69
N LYS A 141 -2.00 -4.16 36.37
CA LYS A 141 -2.77 -4.17 37.62
C LYS A 141 -4.27 -4.36 37.44
N THR A 142 -4.81 -3.80 36.36
CA THR A 142 -6.28 -3.72 36.17
C THR A 142 -6.82 -4.76 35.18
N GLY A 143 -5.97 -5.34 34.34
CA GLY A 143 -6.37 -6.21 33.24
C GLY A 143 -7.10 -5.47 32.09
N LYS A 144 -7.15 -4.14 32.11
CA LYS A 144 -7.79 -3.36 31.05
C LYS A 144 -6.83 -3.15 29.89
N PRO A 145 -7.20 -3.46 28.64
CA PRO A 145 -6.35 -3.16 27.46
C PRO A 145 -6.14 -1.65 27.30
N ILE A 146 -5.04 -1.29 26.64
CA ILE A 146 -4.70 0.09 26.29
C ILE A 146 -5.25 0.38 24.91
N VAL A 147 -6.20 1.31 24.78
CA VAL A 147 -6.79 1.75 23.52
C VAL A 147 -6.19 3.10 23.14
N TYR A 148 -5.77 3.22 21.88
CA TYR A 148 -5.23 4.46 21.35
C TYR A 148 -5.38 4.53 19.82
N THR A 149 -5.17 5.71 19.26
CA THR A 149 -5.18 5.95 17.82
C THR A 149 -3.93 6.72 17.41
N SER A 150 -3.82 7.05 16.12
CA SER A 150 -2.76 7.89 15.55
C SER A 150 -3.38 8.88 14.56
N ALA A 151 -2.55 9.56 13.77
CA ALA A 151 -3.03 10.39 12.66
C ALA A 151 -3.76 9.58 11.58
N ASP A 152 -3.44 8.27 11.47
CA ASP A 152 -4.13 7.36 10.56
C ASP A 152 -5.51 6.94 11.08
N SER A 153 -6.32 6.41 10.17
CA SER A 153 -7.63 5.83 10.52
C SER A 153 -7.48 4.45 11.15
N VAL A 154 -7.06 4.40 12.40
CA VAL A 154 -6.76 3.15 13.11
C VAL A 154 -7.34 3.14 14.53
N PHE A 155 -7.80 1.96 14.97
CA PHE A 155 -8.14 1.68 16.36
C PHE A 155 -7.14 0.63 16.86
N GLN A 156 -6.27 1.00 17.80
CA GLN A 156 -5.21 0.13 18.28
C GLN A 156 -5.50 -0.35 19.69
N ILE A 157 -5.29 -1.64 19.94
CA ILE A 157 -5.50 -2.29 21.24
C ILE A 157 -4.19 -2.94 21.66
N ALA A 158 -3.54 -2.37 22.67
CA ALA A 158 -2.32 -2.95 23.23
C ALA A 158 -2.61 -3.73 24.51
N ALA A 159 -1.98 -4.88 24.64
CA ALA A 159 -2.07 -5.73 25.82
C ALA A 159 -0.77 -6.50 26.07
N HIS A 160 -0.40 -6.68 27.33
CA HIS A 160 0.70 -7.54 27.75
C HIS A 160 0.29 -9.01 27.63
N GLU A 161 1.12 -9.84 27.01
CA GLU A 161 0.76 -11.24 26.69
C GLU A 161 0.51 -12.11 27.92
N ASP A 162 1.13 -11.79 29.08
CA ASP A 162 0.89 -12.48 30.34
C ASP A 162 -0.39 -11.99 31.08
N VAL A 163 -1.02 -10.89 30.63
CA VAL A 163 -2.18 -10.29 31.28
C VAL A 163 -3.46 -10.57 30.49
N ILE A 164 -3.39 -10.38 29.18
CA ILE A 164 -4.45 -10.73 28.23
C ILE A 164 -3.83 -11.67 27.19
N PRO A 165 -4.21 -12.95 27.18
CA PRO A 165 -3.72 -13.91 26.18
C PRO A 165 -3.95 -13.43 24.74
N LEU A 166 -3.07 -13.80 23.82
CA LEU A 166 -3.16 -13.40 22.41
C LEU A 166 -4.52 -13.72 21.78
N GLU A 167 -5.09 -14.89 22.08
CA GLU A 167 -6.41 -15.28 21.57
C GLU A 167 -7.52 -14.31 22.03
N ASP A 168 -7.45 -13.84 23.27
CA ASP A 168 -8.42 -12.87 23.81
C ASP A 168 -8.21 -11.48 23.18
N LEU A 169 -6.97 -11.06 22.97
CA LEU A 169 -6.66 -9.81 22.29
C LEU A 169 -7.17 -9.85 20.84
N TYR A 170 -6.94 -10.93 20.11
CA TYR A 170 -7.40 -11.10 18.74
C TYR A 170 -8.92 -11.13 18.66
N ARG A 171 -9.58 -11.88 19.54
CA ARG A 171 -11.04 -11.88 19.65
C ARG A 171 -11.61 -10.49 19.95
N MET A 172 -10.96 -9.73 20.80
CA MET A 172 -11.33 -8.35 21.11
C MET A 172 -11.22 -7.45 19.86
N CYS A 173 -10.16 -7.61 19.07
CA CYS A 173 -9.99 -6.89 17.81
C CYS A 173 -11.05 -7.27 16.76
N GLU A 174 -11.40 -8.55 16.65
CA GLU A 174 -12.48 -9.02 15.76
C GLU A 174 -13.84 -8.45 16.17
N ILE A 175 -14.16 -8.46 17.47
CA ILE A 175 -15.40 -7.84 17.98
C ILE A 175 -15.38 -6.34 17.66
N THR A 176 -14.25 -5.68 17.86
CA THR A 176 -14.11 -4.24 17.59
C THR A 176 -14.31 -3.97 16.08
N ARG A 177 -13.75 -4.80 15.20
CA ARG A 177 -13.94 -4.67 13.76
C ARG A 177 -15.41 -4.85 13.34
N ASN A 178 -16.07 -5.89 13.88
CA ASN A 178 -17.37 -6.34 13.38
C ASN A 178 -18.56 -5.68 14.07
N LYS A 179 -18.41 -5.13 15.29
CA LYS A 179 -19.52 -4.62 16.10
C LYS A 179 -19.33 -3.23 16.65
N VAL A 180 -18.09 -2.76 16.80
CA VAL A 180 -17.79 -1.46 17.43
C VAL A 180 -17.48 -0.41 16.37
N CYS A 181 -16.47 -0.64 15.55
CA CYS A 181 -16.06 0.29 14.51
C CYS A 181 -16.86 0.02 13.21
N VAL A 182 -18.14 0.36 13.23
CA VAL A 182 -19.09 0.21 12.11
C VAL A 182 -19.77 1.53 11.77
N GLY A 183 -20.34 1.65 10.58
CA GLY A 183 -20.98 2.88 10.12
C GLY A 183 -20.01 4.07 10.12
N ASP A 184 -20.39 5.19 10.72
CA ASP A 184 -19.56 6.42 10.80
C ASP A 184 -18.22 6.22 11.52
N TYR A 185 -18.06 5.13 12.25
CA TYR A 185 -16.84 4.78 12.99
C TYR A 185 -15.99 3.69 12.30
N TYR A 186 -16.26 3.42 11.02
CA TYR A 186 -15.62 2.32 10.29
C TYR A 186 -14.18 2.68 9.88
N VAL A 187 -13.27 2.71 10.86
CA VAL A 187 -11.84 3.00 10.66
C VAL A 187 -11.19 2.01 9.69
N GLY A 188 -10.10 2.42 9.08
CA GLY A 188 -9.36 1.61 8.11
C GLY A 188 -8.84 0.30 8.68
N ARG A 189 -8.29 0.31 9.90
CA ARG A 189 -7.74 -0.89 10.56
C ARG A 189 -8.01 -0.93 12.06
N ILE A 190 -8.29 -2.13 12.57
CA ILE A 190 -8.16 -2.45 13.99
C ILE A 190 -6.83 -3.18 14.15
N ILE A 191 -6.00 -2.79 15.12
CA ILE A 191 -4.65 -3.34 15.25
C ILE A 191 -4.47 -3.94 16.64
N ALA A 192 -4.20 -5.24 16.70
CA ALA A 192 -3.69 -5.90 17.89
C ALA A 192 -2.21 -5.55 18.09
N ARG A 193 -1.87 -5.00 19.25
CA ARG A 193 -0.50 -4.57 19.62
C ARG A 193 -0.03 -5.30 20.89
N PRO A 194 0.28 -6.60 20.82
CA PRO A 194 0.79 -7.32 21.96
C PRO A 194 2.20 -6.83 22.36
N PHE A 195 2.48 -6.86 23.65
CA PHE A 195 3.77 -6.52 24.20
C PHE A 195 4.12 -7.41 25.40
N ILE A 196 5.38 -7.45 25.76
CA ILE A 196 5.96 -8.18 26.89
C ILE A 196 6.91 -7.26 27.66
N GLY A 197 7.46 -7.77 28.76
CA GLY A 197 8.51 -7.09 29.53
C GLY A 197 8.06 -6.66 30.91
N LYS A 198 8.79 -5.71 31.48
CA LYS A 198 8.57 -5.19 32.84
C LYS A 198 8.50 -3.66 32.81
N PRO A 199 7.95 -3.02 33.85
CA PRO A 199 7.95 -1.56 33.95
C PRO A 199 9.32 -0.95 33.64
N GLY A 200 9.36 0.03 32.72
CA GLY A 200 10.57 0.67 32.20
C GLY A 200 11.26 -0.09 31.05
N HIS A 201 10.78 -1.28 30.69
CA HIS A 201 11.35 -2.14 29.64
C HIS A 201 10.28 -2.94 28.90
N PHE A 202 9.17 -2.30 28.54
CA PHE A 202 8.15 -2.94 27.72
C PHE A 202 8.59 -2.98 26.26
N VAL A 203 8.35 -4.12 25.60
CA VAL A 203 8.74 -4.37 24.21
C VAL A 203 7.55 -4.94 23.44
N ARG A 204 7.21 -4.35 22.30
CA ARG A 204 6.20 -4.88 21.38
C ARG A 204 6.71 -6.18 20.76
N THR A 205 5.83 -7.18 20.67
CA THR A 205 6.16 -8.47 20.05
C THR A 205 5.85 -8.47 18.55
N SER A 206 6.31 -9.50 17.86
CA SER A 206 5.98 -9.75 16.45
C SER A 206 4.56 -10.29 16.23
N ASN A 207 3.82 -10.58 17.32
CA ASN A 207 2.45 -11.10 17.29
C ASN A 207 1.40 -10.00 16.98
N ARG A 208 1.82 -8.89 16.37
CA ARG A 208 0.90 -7.88 15.83
C ARG A 208 0.00 -8.53 14.79
N HIS A 209 -1.29 -8.18 14.85
CA HIS A 209 -2.27 -8.57 13.83
C HIS A 209 -3.18 -7.39 13.48
N ASP A 210 -3.36 -7.17 12.17
CA ASP A 210 -4.18 -6.07 11.64
C ASP A 210 -5.49 -6.64 11.07
N TYR A 211 -6.62 -6.04 11.47
CA TYR A 211 -7.96 -6.35 10.96
C TYR A 211 -8.41 -5.19 10.07
N SER A 212 -8.12 -5.28 8.80
CA SER A 212 -8.42 -4.24 7.83
C SER A 212 -9.92 -4.12 7.57
N ARG A 213 -10.35 -2.92 7.16
CA ARG A 213 -11.67 -2.72 6.57
C ARG A 213 -11.77 -3.56 5.30
N MET A 214 -12.93 -4.15 5.09
CA MET A 214 -13.21 -4.85 3.85
C MET A 214 -13.87 -3.90 2.84
N PRO A 215 -13.52 -3.99 1.55
CA PRO A 215 -14.20 -3.26 0.50
C PRO A 215 -15.69 -3.61 0.45
N GLU A 216 -16.53 -2.60 0.19
CA GLU A 216 -17.99 -2.78 0.13
C GLU A 216 -18.46 -3.49 -1.14
N HIS A 217 -17.64 -3.44 -2.20
CA HIS A 217 -17.93 -4.06 -3.49
C HIS A 217 -16.81 -5.01 -3.88
N ARG A 218 -17.13 -5.95 -4.77
CA ARG A 218 -16.13 -6.85 -5.33
C ARG A 218 -15.08 -6.06 -6.12
N MET A 219 -13.84 -6.51 -6.02
CA MET A 219 -12.70 -5.93 -6.71
C MET A 219 -12.16 -6.87 -7.78
N VAL A 220 -11.27 -6.37 -8.62
CA VAL A 220 -10.69 -7.08 -9.77
C VAL A 220 -10.17 -8.47 -9.42
N GLN A 221 -9.38 -8.61 -8.33
CA GLN A 221 -8.84 -9.91 -7.92
C GLN A 221 -9.93 -10.92 -7.53
N GLN A 222 -11.07 -10.45 -7.01
CA GLN A 222 -12.21 -11.34 -6.70
C GLN A 222 -12.95 -11.80 -7.97
N GLU A 223 -12.99 -10.95 -9.01
CA GLU A 223 -13.54 -11.35 -10.32
C GLU A 223 -12.64 -12.35 -11.02
N LEU A 224 -11.32 -12.17 -10.92
CA LEU A 224 -10.35 -13.14 -11.43
C LEU A 224 -10.52 -14.50 -10.73
N GLN A 225 -10.59 -14.50 -9.40
CA GLN A 225 -10.80 -15.73 -8.61
C GLN A 225 -12.12 -16.42 -8.97
N ALA A 226 -13.21 -15.66 -9.12
CA ALA A 226 -14.50 -16.20 -9.56
C ALA A 226 -14.44 -16.81 -10.97
N ALA A 227 -13.56 -16.28 -11.84
CA ALA A 227 -13.31 -16.82 -13.18
C ALA A 227 -12.22 -17.91 -13.20
N GLN A 228 -11.77 -18.38 -12.04
CA GLN A 228 -10.70 -19.38 -11.88
C GLN A 228 -9.38 -18.96 -12.54
N ILE A 229 -9.06 -17.67 -12.45
CA ILE A 229 -7.79 -17.08 -12.87
C ILE A 229 -6.96 -16.88 -11.61
N PRO A 230 -5.78 -17.52 -11.49
CA PRO A 230 -4.95 -17.46 -10.30
C PRO A 230 -4.55 -16.05 -9.92
N THR A 231 -4.53 -15.77 -8.61
CA THR A 231 -4.16 -14.49 -8.03
C THR A 231 -3.13 -14.68 -6.94
N VAL A 232 -2.04 -13.91 -7.00
CA VAL A 232 -0.91 -14.02 -6.08
C VAL A 232 -0.61 -12.67 -5.46
N ALA A 233 -0.60 -12.62 -4.13
CA ALA A 233 -0.25 -11.47 -3.31
C ALA A 233 1.19 -11.60 -2.79
N VAL A 234 2.02 -10.58 -2.98
CA VAL A 234 3.39 -10.55 -2.45
C VAL A 234 3.57 -9.29 -1.60
N GLY A 235 4.29 -9.41 -0.50
CA GLY A 235 4.47 -8.32 0.46
C GLY A 235 3.23 -8.10 1.32
N LYS A 236 2.77 -6.87 1.44
CA LYS A 236 1.58 -6.49 2.22
C LYS A 236 0.27 -6.55 1.44
N ILE A 237 0.27 -7.01 0.20
CA ILE A 237 -0.94 -7.05 -0.63
C ILE A 237 -2.07 -7.82 0.06
N GLY A 238 -1.78 -8.98 0.66
CA GLY A 238 -2.78 -9.73 1.42
C GLY A 238 -3.46 -8.88 2.49
N ASP A 239 -2.68 -8.21 3.33
CA ASP A 239 -3.17 -7.36 4.43
C ASP A 239 -3.96 -6.14 3.93
N ILE A 240 -3.48 -5.47 2.87
CA ILE A 240 -4.13 -4.29 2.28
C ILE A 240 -5.54 -4.63 1.78
N TYR A 241 -5.72 -5.81 1.23
CA TYR A 241 -7.01 -6.29 0.72
C TYR A 241 -7.75 -7.22 1.69
N ALA A 242 -7.39 -7.23 2.97
CA ALA A 242 -8.00 -8.08 3.99
C ALA A 242 -8.03 -9.58 3.59
N HIS A 243 -7.01 -10.03 2.86
CA HIS A 243 -6.84 -11.38 2.30
C HIS A 243 -7.95 -11.83 1.34
N VAL A 244 -8.74 -10.90 0.80
CA VAL A 244 -9.88 -11.21 -0.07
C VAL A 244 -9.48 -11.23 -1.54
N GLY A 245 -9.80 -12.32 -2.23
CA GLY A 245 -9.57 -12.47 -3.67
C GLY A 245 -8.13 -12.87 -4.06
N TRP A 246 -7.33 -13.33 -3.11
CA TRP A 246 -5.97 -13.82 -3.34
C TRP A 246 -5.88 -15.32 -3.04
N ASP A 247 -5.49 -16.12 -4.04
CA ASP A 247 -5.37 -17.57 -3.90
C ASP A 247 -4.11 -17.95 -3.13
N GLU A 248 -3.02 -17.19 -3.33
CA GLU A 248 -1.75 -17.37 -2.65
C GLU A 248 -1.25 -16.04 -2.08
N SER A 249 -0.56 -16.10 -0.95
CA SER A 249 0.03 -14.91 -0.30
C SER A 249 1.44 -15.22 0.21
N TYR A 250 2.40 -14.36 -0.17
CA TYR A 250 3.82 -14.44 0.17
C TYR A 250 4.26 -13.20 0.96
N PRO A 251 4.12 -13.16 2.28
CA PRO A 251 4.59 -12.05 3.10
C PRO A 251 6.10 -11.85 2.96
N THR A 252 6.55 -10.61 2.87
CA THR A 252 7.96 -10.28 2.70
C THR A 252 8.50 -9.44 3.86
N LYS A 253 9.83 -9.47 4.04
CA LYS A 253 10.52 -8.74 5.11
C LYS A 253 11.17 -7.45 4.64
N SER A 254 11.33 -7.29 3.32
CA SER A 254 11.99 -6.14 2.68
C SER A 254 11.60 -6.05 1.21
N ASN A 255 11.90 -4.92 0.57
CA ASN A 255 11.74 -4.77 -0.88
C ASN A 255 12.59 -5.81 -1.63
N ALA A 256 13.84 -5.99 -1.22
CA ALA A 256 14.73 -7.00 -1.82
C ALA A 256 14.17 -8.41 -1.70
N HIS A 257 13.53 -8.76 -0.58
CA HIS A 257 12.86 -10.05 -0.45
C HIS A 257 11.68 -10.16 -1.43
N GLY A 258 10.85 -9.12 -1.56
CA GLY A 258 9.76 -9.08 -2.53
C GLY A 258 10.25 -9.29 -3.97
N MET A 259 11.28 -8.56 -4.35
CA MET A 259 11.90 -8.68 -5.67
C MET A 259 12.56 -10.04 -5.94
N ASN A 260 12.94 -10.80 -4.92
CA ASN A 260 13.43 -12.19 -5.06
C ASN A 260 12.29 -13.22 -5.16
N VAL A 261 11.14 -12.96 -4.55
CA VAL A 261 9.95 -13.82 -4.66
C VAL A 261 9.40 -13.84 -6.07
N VAL A 262 9.39 -12.70 -6.76
CA VAL A 262 8.84 -12.59 -8.12
C VAL A 262 9.52 -13.55 -9.12
N PRO A 263 10.85 -13.51 -9.33
CA PRO A 263 11.51 -14.42 -10.27
C PRO A 263 11.38 -15.90 -9.85
N TYR A 264 11.36 -16.18 -8.55
CA TYR A 264 11.11 -17.54 -8.05
C TYR A 264 9.75 -18.07 -8.52
N LEU A 265 8.69 -17.28 -8.35
CA LEU A 265 7.34 -17.66 -8.78
C LEU A 265 7.20 -17.74 -10.30
N LEU A 266 7.82 -16.81 -11.05
CA LEU A 266 7.84 -16.85 -12.52
C LEU A 266 8.53 -18.09 -13.07
N GLY A 267 9.53 -18.60 -12.37
CA GLY A 267 10.29 -19.80 -12.75
C GLY A 267 9.68 -21.13 -12.26
N SER A 268 8.69 -21.09 -11.34
CA SER A 268 8.18 -22.30 -10.70
C SER A 268 6.69 -22.56 -10.89
N SER A 269 5.82 -21.76 -10.28
CA SER A 269 4.40 -22.08 -10.13
C SER A 269 3.43 -21.10 -10.78
N PHE A 270 3.88 -19.88 -11.06
CA PHE A 270 3.01 -18.86 -11.62
C PHE A 270 3.01 -18.90 -13.16
N GLU A 271 2.14 -19.71 -13.73
CA GLU A 271 2.03 -19.89 -15.19
C GLU A 271 1.01 -18.96 -15.87
N ARG A 272 0.00 -18.50 -15.12
CA ARG A 272 -1.09 -17.63 -15.62
C ARG A 272 -1.72 -16.86 -14.45
N GLY A 273 -2.21 -15.66 -14.70
CA GLY A 273 -3.01 -14.89 -13.74
C GLY A 273 -2.44 -13.54 -13.40
N LEU A 274 -2.82 -13.03 -12.23
CA LEU A 274 -2.38 -11.76 -11.67
C LEU A 274 -1.46 -11.97 -10.48
N MET A 275 -0.28 -11.35 -10.50
CA MET A 275 0.60 -11.20 -9.35
C MET A 275 0.70 -9.71 -8.99
N MET A 276 0.42 -9.35 -7.75
CA MET A 276 0.59 -7.99 -7.26
C MET A 276 1.58 -7.98 -6.11
N VAL A 277 2.51 -7.03 -6.14
CA VAL A 277 3.65 -6.93 -5.21
C VAL A 277 3.67 -5.54 -4.60
N ASN A 278 3.65 -5.44 -3.27
CA ASN A 278 3.86 -4.18 -2.58
C ASN A 278 5.27 -4.13 -2.00
N LEU A 279 6.03 -3.10 -2.38
CA LEU A 279 7.40 -2.82 -1.94
C LEU A 279 7.38 -1.68 -0.91
N VAL A 280 7.05 -2.03 0.33
CA VAL A 280 6.64 -1.09 1.40
C VAL A 280 7.76 -0.25 1.99
N GLU A 281 9.05 -0.60 1.80
CA GLU A 281 10.16 0.10 2.47
C GLU A 281 10.36 1.52 1.97
N PHE A 282 10.01 1.82 0.73
CA PHE A 282 10.04 3.19 0.20
C PHE A 282 9.26 4.15 1.11
N ASP A 283 8.05 3.75 1.49
CA ASP A 283 7.20 4.49 2.41
C ASP A 283 7.66 4.40 3.87
N SER A 284 7.68 3.18 4.41
CA SER A 284 7.82 2.93 5.85
C SER A 284 9.18 3.26 6.42
N LEU A 285 10.27 3.09 5.65
CA LEU A 285 11.64 3.33 6.10
C LEU A 285 12.19 4.67 5.63
N TYR A 286 11.68 5.21 4.52
CA TYR A 286 12.29 6.38 3.91
C TYR A 286 11.33 7.57 3.81
N GLY A 287 10.11 7.40 3.30
CA GLY A 287 9.10 8.44 3.18
C GLY A 287 8.71 9.02 4.54
N HIS A 288 8.09 8.24 5.40
CA HIS A 288 7.68 8.66 6.75
C HIS A 288 8.82 9.11 7.65
N ARG A 289 10.04 8.64 7.41
CA ARG A 289 11.23 9.00 8.19
C ARG A 289 12.02 10.15 7.61
N ARG A 290 11.54 10.74 6.51
CA ARG A 290 12.22 11.87 5.83
C ARG A 290 13.69 11.56 5.50
N ASN A 291 13.98 10.31 5.15
CA ASN A 291 15.31 9.83 4.82
C ASN A 291 15.56 9.86 3.31
N VAL A 292 15.88 11.04 2.79
CA VAL A 292 16.08 11.30 1.35
C VAL A 292 17.16 10.40 0.74
N GLU A 293 18.31 10.28 1.40
CA GLU A 293 19.42 9.44 0.94
C GLU A 293 19.10 7.96 0.93
N GLY A 294 18.35 7.48 1.94
CA GLY A 294 17.88 6.11 2.01
C GLY A 294 16.87 5.82 0.91
N TYR A 295 15.97 6.76 0.63
CA TYR A 295 14.96 6.62 -0.41
C TYR A 295 15.61 6.53 -1.80
N LYS A 296 16.58 7.42 -2.11
CA LYS A 296 17.36 7.36 -3.33
C LYS A 296 17.99 5.97 -3.52
N ARG A 297 18.73 5.48 -2.51
CA ARG A 297 19.36 4.16 -2.58
C ARG A 297 18.35 3.04 -2.79
N ALA A 298 17.19 3.11 -2.16
CA ALA A 298 16.14 2.10 -2.33
C ALA A 298 15.61 2.07 -3.77
N ILE A 299 15.50 3.22 -4.45
CA ILE A 299 15.12 3.30 -5.86
C ILE A 299 16.22 2.69 -6.74
N GLU A 300 17.49 3.00 -6.48
CA GLU A 300 18.64 2.47 -7.21
C GLU A 300 18.77 0.95 -7.04
N ASP A 301 18.57 0.44 -5.81
CA ASP A 301 18.56 -1.01 -5.52
C ASP A 301 17.40 -1.72 -6.23
N PHE A 302 16.22 -1.11 -6.24
CA PHE A 302 15.07 -1.64 -6.98
C PHE A 302 15.36 -1.68 -8.50
N ASP A 303 15.92 -0.61 -9.07
CA ASP A 303 16.29 -0.54 -10.48
C ASP A 303 17.28 -1.66 -10.87
N TYR A 304 18.27 -1.90 -10.03
CA TYR A 304 19.23 -2.99 -10.22
C TYR A 304 18.53 -4.35 -10.22
N GLN A 305 17.63 -4.62 -9.26
CA GLN A 305 16.88 -5.87 -9.20
C GLN A 305 15.91 -6.00 -10.38
N LEU A 306 15.30 -4.90 -10.82
CA LEU A 306 14.43 -4.85 -12.00
C LEU A 306 15.20 -5.21 -13.26
N SER A 307 16.45 -4.77 -13.43
CA SER A 307 17.29 -5.14 -14.56
C SER A 307 17.51 -6.66 -14.69
N GLY A 308 17.55 -7.35 -13.55
CA GLY A 308 17.63 -8.81 -13.49
C GLY A 308 16.28 -9.52 -13.75
N LEU A 309 15.16 -8.84 -13.50
CA LEU A 309 13.81 -9.38 -13.70
C LEU A 309 13.37 -9.31 -15.16
N LEU A 310 13.63 -8.20 -15.86
CA LEU A 310 13.16 -8.00 -17.25
C LEU A 310 13.52 -9.15 -18.19
N PRO A 311 14.75 -9.70 -18.19
CA PRO A 311 15.12 -10.82 -19.05
C PRO A 311 14.39 -12.14 -18.77
N LEU A 312 13.73 -12.27 -17.62
CA LEU A 312 12.97 -13.45 -17.24
C LEU A 312 11.53 -13.44 -17.75
N LEU A 313 11.07 -12.30 -18.23
CA LEU A 313 9.73 -12.13 -18.78
C LEU A 313 9.64 -12.77 -20.16
N LYS A 314 8.48 -13.33 -20.47
CA LYS A 314 8.13 -13.92 -21.77
C LYS A 314 7.31 -12.94 -22.60
N ASP A 315 7.20 -13.19 -23.90
CA ASP A 315 6.41 -12.35 -24.84
C ASP A 315 4.92 -12.24 -24.44
N ASP A 316 4.42 -13.20 -23.68
CA ASP A 316 3.05 -13.23 -23.16
C ASP A 316 2.94 -12.81 -21.68
N ASP A 317 3.94 -12.12 -21.17
CA ASP A 317 3.91 -11.46 -19.85
C ASP A 317 3.70 -9.95 -20.00
N LEU A 318 2.97 -9.36 -19.07
CA LEU A 318 2.85 -7.92 -18.90
C LEU A 318 3.35 -7.53 -17.51
N LEU A 319 4.37 -6.71 -17.45
CA LEU A 319 4.83 -6.06 -16.24
C LEU A 319 4.24 -4.66 -16.17
N ILE A 320 3.67 -4.29 -15.03
CA ILE A 320 3.21 -2.93 -14.72
C ILE A 320 3.96 -2.48 -13.47
N ILE A 321 4.56 -1.29 -13.50
CA ILE A 321 5.22 -0.67 -12.36
C ILE A 321 4.50 0.64 -12.06
N THR A 322 4.11 0.83 -10.80
CA THR A 322 3.35 2.00 -10.35
C THR A 322 3.66 2.33 -8.89
N ALA A 323 2.97 3.32 -8.35
CA ALA A 323 2.90 3.62 -6.93
C ALA A 323 1.42 3.80 -6.53
N ASP A 324 1.16 3.83 -5.23
CA ASP A 324 -0.19 3.97 -4.67
C ASP A 324 -0.49 5.38 -4.16
N HIS A 325 0.53 6.18 -3.87
CA HIS A 325 0.49 7.60 -3.48
C HIS A 325 1.89 8.21 -3.56
N GLY A 326 2.07 9.45 -3.13
CA GLY A 326 3.37 10.07 -2.87
C GLY A 326 3.73 10.07 -1.37
N ASN A 327 5.00 10.24 -1.06
CA ASN A 327 5.48 10.57 0.29
C ASN A 327 6.83 11.28 0.17
N ASP A 328 6.77 12.54 -0.22
CA ASP A 328 7.95 13.37 -0.45
C ASP A 328 8.77 13.51 0.84
N PRO A 329 10.00 12.98 0.91
CA PRO A 329 10.80 12.99 2.13
C PRO A 329 11.34 14.37 2.49
N THR A 330 11.17 15.36 1.63
CA THR A 330 11.53 16.75 1.89
C THR A 330 10.33 17.60 2.32
N TRP A 331 9.11 17.05 2.25
CA TRP A 331 7.88 17.78 2.53
C TRP A 331 7.65 17.96 4.04
N HIS A 332 6.78 18.91 4.39
CA HIS A 332 6.45 19.14 5.79
C HIS A 332 5.73 17.94 6.44
N GLY A 333 5.82 17.84 7.76
CA GLY A 333 5.21 16.73 8.52
C GLY A 333 5.83 15.37 8.20
N THR A 334 5.07 14.32 8.39
CA THR A 334 5.48 12.92 8.13
C THR A 334 4.42 12.12 7.40
N ASP A 335 3.38 12.79 6.92
CA ASP A 335 2.26 12.18 6.20
C ASP A 335 2.58 11.97 4.71
N HIS A 336 1.78 11.17 4.02
CA HIS A 336 1.81 10.99 2.58
C HIS A 336 1.53 12.31 1.85
N THR A 337 1.94 12.39 0.58
CA THR A 337 1.69 13.54 -0.29
C THR A 337 0.77 13.18 -1.46
N ARG A 338 -0.15 14.11 -1.80
CA ARG A 338 -1.10 13.94 -2.90
C ARG A 338 -0.44 14.22 -4.24
N GLU A 339 0.04 13.15 -4.89
CA GLU A 339 0.83 13.24 -6.12
C GLU A 339 0.25 12.39 -7.24
N HIS A 340 0.62 12.70 -8.47
CA HIS A 340 0.56 11.75 -9.55
C HIS A 340 1.47 10.56 -9.24
N VAL A 341 1.11 9.39 -9.75
CA VAL A 341 1.96 8.20 -9.65
C VAL A 341 2.38 7.73 -11.06
N PRO A 342 3.54 7.07 -11.19
CA PRO A 342 3.98 6.54 -12.47
C PRO A 342 3.10 5.38 -12.92
N LEU A 343 2.94 5.26 -14.23
CA LEU A 343 2.45 4.07 -14.92
C LEU A 343 3.48 3.66 -15.95
N LEU A 344 4.23 2.60 -15.66
CA LEU A 344 5.17 2.01 -16.61
C LEU A 344 4.67 0.61 -16.95
N ALA A 345 4.56 0.29 -18.23
CA ALA A 345 4.13 -1.03 -18.69
C ALA A 345 5.12 -1.60 -19.70
N TYR A 346 5.49 -2.86 -19.51
CA TYR A 346 6.48 -3.53 -20.35
C TYR A 346 6.10 -4.98 -20.64
N SER A 347 6.34 -5.37 -21.87
CA SER A 347 6.37 -6.76 -22.32
C SER A 347 7.50 -6.93 -23.33
N PRO A 348 8.23 -8.06 -23.37
CA PRO A 348 9.20 -8.31 -24.43
C PRO A 348 8.61 -8.27 -25.85
N SER A 349 7.29 -8.46 -25.98
CA SER A 349 6.57 -8.36 -27.25
C SER A 349 6.33 -6.92 -27.72
N MET A 350 6.53 -5.91 -26.89
CA MET A 350 6.41 -4.49 -27.29
C MET A 350 7.58 -4.09 -28.17
N LYS A 351 7.30 -3.43 -29.30
CA LYS A 351 8.31 -3.07 -30.31
C LYS A 351 8.69 -1.60 -30.28
N GLU A 352 7.84 -0.76 -29.71
CA GLU A 352 7.98 0.70 -29.73
C GLU A 352 7.62 1.28 -28.37
N ALA A 353 8.18 2.44 -28.07
CA ALA A 353 7.79 3.23 -26.92
C ALA A 353 6.38 3.79 -27.13
N ILE A 354 5.53 3.73 -26.09
CA ILE A 354 4.14 4.17 -26.16
C ILE A 354 3.90 5.19 -25.05
N ASP A 355 3.54 6.41 -25.41
CA ASP A 355 3.07 7.41 -24.44
C ASP A 355 1.58 7.20 -24.16
N LEU A 356 1.25 6.80 -22.94
CA LEU A 356 -0.12 6.61 -22.45
C LEU A 356 -0.74 7.92 -21.93
N GLY A 357 0.05 8.98 -21.85
CA GLY A 357 -0.37 10.29 -21.36
C GLY A 357 -0.82 10.30 -19.90
N LEU A 358 -1.71 11.24 -19.58
CA LEU A 358 -2.33 11.35 -18.28
C LEU A 358 -3.55 10.44 -18.18
N ARG A 359 -3.58 9.61 -17.15
CA ARG A 359 -4.68 8.70 -16.83
C ARG A 359 -5.41 9.23 -15.60
N HIS A 360 -6.71 9.32 -15.68
CA HIS A 360 -7.53 9.99 -14.66
C HIS A 360 -8.04 9.05 -13.56
N SER A 361 -7.50 7.86 -13.43
CA SER A 361 -7.75 6.96 -12.31
C SER A 361 -6.70 5.87 -12.23
N PHE A 362 -6.33 5.45 -11.04
CA PHE A 362 -5.54 4.22 -10.81
C PHE A 362 -6.31 2.96 -11.23
N GLY A 363 -7.64 3.04 -11.30
CA GLY A 363 -8.52 1.97 -11.78
C GLY A 363 -8.25 1.52 -13.22
N ASP A 364 -7.51 2.31 -14.00
CA ASP A 364 -7.09 1.95 -15.35
C ASP A 364 -6.25 0.66 -15.38
N ILE A 365 -5.48 0.42 -14.32
CA ILE A 365 -4.73 -0.84 -14.15
C ILE A 365 -5.69 -2.01 -14.03
N GLY A 366 -6.66 -1.93 -13.13
CA GLY A 366 -7.66 -2.99 -12.92
C GLY A 366 -8.51 -3.25 -14.17
N GLN A 367 -8.91 -2.19 -14.87
CA GLN A 367 -9.62 -2.31 -16.16
C GLN A 367 -8.77 -3.01 -17.22
N THR A 368 -7.47 -2.75 -17.23
CA THR A 368 -6.54 -3.43 -18.17
C THR A 368 -6.42 -4.90 -17.83
N VAL A 369 -6.36 -5.26 -16.56
CA VAL A 369 -6.38 -6.65 -16.10
C VAL A 369 -7.67 -7.36 -16.50
N LEU A 370 -8.84 -6.76 -16.21
CA LEU A 370 -10.15 -7.33 -16.60
C LEU A 370 -10.23 -7.53 -18.12
N ALA A 371 -9.88 -6.50 -18.90
CA ALA A 371 -9.90 -6.57 -20.36
C ALA A 371 -8.97 -7.67 -20.90
N ASN A 372 -7.79 -7.85 -20.30
CA ASN A 372 -6.86 -8.89 -20.71
C ASN A 372 -7.42 -10.30 -20.50
N PHE A 373 -8.18 -10.52 -19.45
CA PHE A 373 -8.79 -11.83 -19.16
C PHE A 373 -10.22 -11.99 -19.69
N GLY A 374 -10.72 -11.00 -20.44
CA GLY A 374 -12.06 -11.05 -21.07
C GLY A 374 -13.19 -10.93 -20.08
N LEU A 375 -12.96 -10.28 -18.94
CA LEU A 375 -13.96 -10.06 -17.90
C LEU A 375 -14.68 -8.71 -18.09
N SER A 376 -15.87 -8.60 -17.47
CA SER A 376 -16.69 -7.40 -17.55
C SER A 376 -15.98 -6.18 -16.90
N PRO A 377 -16.01 -5.00 -17.52
CA PRO A 377 -15.39 -3.81 -16.98
C PRO A 377 -16.17 -3.29 -15.75
N TYR A 378 -15.46 -2.60 -14.87
CA TYR A 378 -16.06 -1.78 -13.82
C TYR A 378 -16.41 -0.38 -14.31
N ALA A 379 -17.12 0.38 -13.47
CA ALA A 379 -17.51 1.76 -13.76
C ALA A 379 -16.35 2.77 -13.72
N VAL A 380 -15.27 2.42 -13.02
CA VAL A 380 -14.13 3.30 -12.79
C VAL A 380 -12.90 2.81 -13.55
N GLY A 381 -12.22 3.75 -14.21
CA GLY A 381 -11.01 3.50 -14.99
C GLY A 381 -11.30 3.14 -16.46
N THR A 382 -10.27 3.21 -17.25
CA THR A 382 -10.27 2.89 -18.69
C THR A 382 -9.07 2.03 -19.03
N SER A 383 -9.31 0.88 -19.63
CA SER A 383 -8.23 -0.04 -20.03
C SER A 383 -7.31 0.58 -21.09
N PHE A 384 -6.02 0.47 -20.89
CA PHE A 384 -4.98 0.80 -21.88
C PHE A 384 -4.45 -0.43 -22.64
N LEU A 385 -5.09 -1.59 -22.49
CA LEU A 385 -4.64 -2.83 -23.14
C LEU A 385 -4.50 -2.70 -24.66
N LYS A 386 -5.47 -2.03 -25.30
CA LYS A 386 -5.45 -1.85 -26.76
C LYS A 386 -4.31 -0.96 -27.24
N ASP A 387 -3.84 -0.04 -26.40
CA ASP A 387 -2.75 0.86 -26.74
C ASP A 387 -1.42 0.13 -26.73
N ILE A 388 -1.22 -0.80 -25.79
CA ILE A 388 0.03 -1.56 -25.62
C ILE A 388 0.10 -2.85 -26.45
N MET A 389 -0.98 -3.24 -27.12
CA MET A 389 -1.04 -4.44 -27.99
C MET A 389 -0.99 -4.12 -29.50
N LYS A 390 -0.64 -2.91 -29.87
CA LYS A 390 -0.52 -2.48 -31.29
C LYS A 390 0.71 -3.00 -31.97
#